data_d7571887b8d8b6afe3d6aee4b0c31ce4
#
_entry.id   d7571887b8d8b6afe3d6aee4b0c31ce4
#
_cell.length_a   1.000
_cell.length_b   1.000
_cell.length_c   1.000
_cell.angle_alpha   90.00
_cell.angle_beta   90.00
_cell.angle_gamma   90.00
#
_symmetry.space_group_name_H-M   'P 1'
#
loop_
_entity.id
_entity.type
_entity.pdbx_description
1 polymer ?
#
loop_
_entity_poly.entity_id
_entity_poly.type
_entity_poly.pdbx_seq_one_letter_code
_entity_poly.pdbx_strand_id
1 'polypeptide(L)'
;GTANLETITFTSNLKSIGAKAFEYCEKLSSLVLPSSVETIGERAFQYCNHLFSIMLPRGIQEIGDYAFCGCTAIQAISIPKSVKRIGHAAFKDCSSLRKITVQDNIEFIGDGAFIGCADNIEIAIKNNSYVERYCSAHKIKWSVL
;
A
#
# COMPACT_ATOMS: atom_id res chain seq x y z
N GLY A 1 -20.84 -2.32 12.07
CA GLY A 1 -19.83 -2.75 11.11
C GLY A 1 -19.80 -1.91 9.85
N THR A 2 -18.62 -1.68 9.35
CA THR A 2 -18.34 -0.87 8.15
C THR A 2 -18.32 -1.70 6.86
N ALA A 3 -18.66 -2.99 6.91
CA ALA A 3 -18.61 -3.92 5.78
C ALA A 3 -19.39 -3.46 4.52
N ASN A 4 -20.42 -2.64 4.70
CA ASN A 4 -21.23 -2.11 3.60
C ASN A 4 -20.78 -0.72 3.08
N LEU A 5 -19.66 -0.19 3.58
CA LEU A 5 -19.16 1.11 3.16
C LEU A 5 -18.60 1.01 1.73
N GLU A 6 -19.18 1.77 0.80
CA GLU A 6 -18.78 1.77 -0.62
C GLU A 6 -17.84 2.92 -0.95
N THR A 7 -18.02 4.06 -0.29
CA THR A 7 -17.23 5.28 -0.50
C THR A 7 -16.91 5.97 0.81
N ILE A 8 -15.80 6.68 0.85
CA ILE A 8 -15.36 7.47 1.99
C ILE A 8 -15.03 8.88 1.52
N THR A 9 -15.55 9.86 2.25
CA THR A 9 -15.15 11.25 2.07
C THR A 9 -14.40 11.71 3.32
N PHE A 10 -13.19 12.19 3.12
CA PHE A 10 -12.34 12.67 4.21
C PHE A 10 -12.35 14.19 4.32
N THR A 11 -12.13 14.70 5.53
CA THR A 11 -11.88 16.12 5.74
C THR A 11 -10.47 16.50 5.29
N SER A 12 -10.29 17.72 4.80
CA SER A 12 -9.00 18.19 4.23
C SER A 12 -7.86 18.33 5.26
N ASN A 13 -8.16 18.25 6.55
CA ASN A 13 -7.19 18.41 7.64
C ASN A 13 -6.73 17.10 8.28
N LEU A 14 -7.22 15.96 7.77
CA LEU A 14 -6.88 14.65 8.32
C LEU A 14 -5.39 14.37 8.16
N LYS A 15 -4.70 14.06 9.27
CA LYS A 15 -3.26 13.80 9.31
C LYS A 15 -2.91 12.30 9.27
N SER A 16 -3.79 11.46 9.81
CA SER A 16 -3.55 10.03 9.88
C SER A 16 -4.84 9.22 9.71
N ILE A 17 -4.70 8.07 9.10
CA ILE A 17 -5.73 7.02 9.17
C ILE A 17 -5.36 6.12 10.34
N GLY A 18 -6.25 5.99 11.31
CA GLY A 18 -6.01 5.21 12.53
C GLY A 18 -5.90 3.71 12.27
N ALA A 19 -5.36 2.99 13.25
CA ALA A 19 -5.29 1.53 13.18
C ALA A 19 -6.70 0.93 13.03
N LYS A 20 -6.85 -0.03 12.08
CA LYS A 20 -8.09 -0.76 11.79
C LYS A 20 -9.29 0.12 11.39
N ALA A 21 -9.04 1.39 11.02
CA ALA A 21 -10.12 2.35 10.76
C ALA A 21 -11.15 1.86 9.74
N PHE A 22 -10.70 1.15 8.71
CA PHE A 22 -11.54 0.61 7.62
C PHE A 22 -11.30 -0.89 7.39
N GLU A 23 -10.85 -1.59 8.42
CA GLU A 23 -10.67 -3.05 8.37
C GLU A 23 -12.00 -3.73 7.98
N TYR A 24 -11.94 -4.68 7.03
CA TYR A 24 -13.12 -5.38 6.49
C TYR A 24 -14.17 -4.49 5.81
N CYS A 25 -13.79 -3.33 5.26
CA CYS A 25 -14.67 -2.56 4.39
C CYS A 25 -14.74 -3.22 3.00
N GLU A 26 -15.40 -4.39 2.92
CA GLU A 26 -15.36 -5.25 1.76
C GLU A 26 -15.93 -4.62 0.49
N LYS A 27 -16.88 -3.68 0.61
CA LYS A 27 -17.50 -3.00 -0.54
C LYS A 27 -16.78 -1.71 -0.96
N LEU A 28 -15.77 -1.29 -0.21
CA LEU A 28 -15.00 -0.11 -0.57
C LEU A 28 -14.24 -0.36 -1.88
N SER A 29 -14.58 0.38 -2.93
CA SER A 29 -14.05 0.15 -4.28
C SER A 29 -12.92 1.09 -4.67
N SER A 30 -12.94 2.31 -4.15
CA SER A 30 -11.92 3.31 -4.43
C SER A 30 -11.57 4.11 -3.19
N LEU A 31 -10.34 4.61 -3.15
CA LEU A 31 -9.82 5.39 -2.03
C LEU A 31 -9.01 6.57 -2.54
N VAL A 32 -9.46 7.76 -2.19
CA VAL A 32 -8.72 9.02 -2.42
C VAL A 32 -8.47 9.66 -1.06
N LEU A 33 -7.23 9.60 -0.63
CA LEU A 33 -6.80 10.21 0.64
C LEU A 33 -6.48 11.70 0.43
N PRO A 34 -6.85 12.59 1.37
CA PRO A 34 -6.50 14.00 1.29
C PRO A 34 -4.98 14.20 1.37
N SER A 35 -4.50 15.27 0.75
CA SER A 35 -3.05 15.59 0.69
C SER A 35 -2.42 15.82 2.07
N SER A 36 -3.22 16.06 3.08
CA SER A 36 -2.80 16.25 4.48
C SER A 36 -2.40 14.96 5.20
N VAL A 37 -2.78 13.77 4.66
CA VAL A 37 -2.50 12.48 5.32
C VAL A 37 -1.01 12.13 5.19
N GLU A 38 -0.40 11.87 6.34
CA GLU A 38 1.01 11.53 6.47
C GLU A 38 1.24 10.05 6.84
N THR A 39 0.27 9.43 7.50
CA THR A 39 0.41 8.03 7.96
C THR A 39 -0.87 7.22 7.74
N ILE A 40 -0.68 5.97 7.35
CA ILE A 40 -1.72 4.94 7.33
C ILE A 40 -1.39 3.93 8.42
N GLY A 41 -2.28 3.77 9.39
CA GLY A 41 -2.08 2.93 10.57
C GLY A 41 -2.13 1.43 10.29
N GLU A 42 -1.79 0.65 11.31
CA GLU A 42 -1.84 -0.81 11.29
C GLU A 42 -3.23 -1.30 10.87
N ARG A 43 -3.30 -2.21 9.88
CA ARG A 43 -4.54 -2.83 9.39
C ARG A 43 -5.61 -1.85 8.92
N ALA A 44 -5.26 -0.61 8.60
CA ALA A 44 -6.23 0.44 8.31
C ALA A 44 -7.23 0.07 7.21
N PHE A 45 -6.80 -0.65 6.17
CA PHE A 45 -7.63 -1.13 5.06
C PHE A 45 -7.51 -2.65 4.85
N GLN A 46 -7.18 -3.40 5.90
CA GLN A 46 -7.06 -4.84 5.80
C GLN A 46 -8.38 -5.47 5.35
N TYR A 47 -8.31 -6.39 4.37
CA TYR A 47 -9.46 -7.09 3.78
C TYR A 47 -10.51 -6.18 3.10
N CYS A 48 -10.10 -5.04 2.56
CA CYS A 48 -10.92 -4.27 1.62
C CYS A 48 -10.88 -4.95 0.24
N ASN A 49 -11.60 -6.06 0.08
CA ASN A 49 -11.44 -6.99 -1.04
C ASN A 49 -11.85 -6.43 -2.41
N HIS A 50 -12.70 -5.39 -2.44
CA HIS A 50 -13.12 -4.73 -3.68
C HIS A 50 -12.33 -3.45 -3.98
N LEU A 51 -11.37 -3.08 -3.14
CA LEU A 51 -10.55 -1.89 -3.36
C LEU A 51 -9.61 -2.10 -4.55
N PHE A 52 -10.00 -1.58 -5.72
CA PHE A 52 -9.22 -1.71 -6.94
C PHE A 52 -8.47 -0.42 -7.31
N SER A 53 -8.88 0.73 -6.79
CA SER A 53 -8.26 2.02 -7.05
C SER A 53 -7.87 2.71 -5.75
N ILE A 54 -6.58 2.99 -5.62
CA ILE A 54 -6.04 3.74 -4.48
C ILE A 54 -5.08 4.81 -4.98
N MET A 55 -5.24 6.02 -4.49
CA MET A 55 -4.33 7.13 -4.73
C MET A 55 -3.72 7.58 -3.41
N LEU A 56 -2.44 7.30 -3.23
CA LEU A 56 -1.68 7.73 -2.07
C LEU A 56 -1.24 9.20 -2.23
N PRO A 57 -1.47 10.05 -1.23
CA PRO A 57 -1.08 11.45 -1.30
C PRO A 57 0.43 11.65 -1.20
N ARG A 58 0.92 12.75 -1.76
CA ARG A 58 2.37 13.06 -1.81
C ARG A 58 3.02 13.31 -0.44
N GLY A 59 2.23 13.49 0.62
CA GLY A 59 2.70 13.71 1.99
C GLY A 59 2.87 12.44 2.81
N ILE A 60 2.40 11.29 2.32
CA ILE A 60 2.49 10.03 3.06
C ILE A 60 3.94 9.66 3.34
N GLN A 61 4.25 9.35 4.61
CA GLN A 61 5.58 8.96 5.07
C GLN A 61 5.63 7.47 5.47
N GLU A 62 4.51 6.94 5.97
CA GLU A 62 4.45 5.57 6.46
C GLU A 62 3.17 4.86 6.03
N ILE A 63 3.33 3.62 5.56
CA ILE A 63 2.28 2.63 5.36
C ILE A 63 2.47 1.58 6.46
N GLY A 64 1.52 1.48 7.37
CA GLY A 64 1.59 0.63 8.57
C GLY A 64 1.57 -0.86 8.27
N ASP A 65 1.83 -1.64 9.32
CA ASP A 65 1.79 -3.10 9.24
C ASP A 65 0.39 -3.59 8.84
N TYR A 66 0.31 -4.54 7.90
CA TYR A 66 -0.93 -5.10 7.36
C TYR A 66 -1.89 -4.07 6.74
N ALA A 67 -1.46 -2.85 6.45
CA ALA A 67 -2.35 -1.74 6.09
C ALA A 67 -3.30 -2.07 4.92
N PHE A 68 -2.84 -2.80 3.92
CA PHE A 68 -3.60 -3.25 2.74
C PHE A 68 -3.59 -4.78 2.58
N CYS A 69 -3.29 -5.52 3.66
CA CYS A 69 -3.29 -6.98 3.61
C CYS A 69 -4.66 -7.50 3.16
N GLY A 70 -4.68 -8.42 2.19
CA GLY A 70 -5.91 -9.01 1.66
C GLY A 70 -6.75 -8.09 0.76
N CYS A 71 -6.20 -6.96 0.30
CA CYS A 71 -6.86 -6.12 -0.73
C CYS A 71 -6.70 -6.77 -2.11
N THR A 72 -7.49 -7.82 -2.37
CA THR A 72 -7.31 -8.71 -3.52
C THR A 72 -7.58 -8.06 -4.87
N ALA A 73 -8.28 -6.93 -4.93
CA ALA A 73 -8.61 -6.24 -6.18
C ALA A 73 -7.57 -5.20 -6.64
N ILE A 74 -6.61 -4.81 -5.81
CA ILE A 74 -5.55 -3.85 -6.20
C ILE A 74 -4.66 -4.50 -7.25
N GLN A 75 -4.54 -3.89 -8.43
CA GLN A 75 -3.70 -4.39 -9.52
C GLN A 75 -2.36 -3.65 -9.63
N ALA A 76 -2.35 -2.37 -9.31
CA ALA A 76 -1.16 -1.53 -9.34
C ALA A 76 -1.21 -0.47 -8.24
N ILE A 77 -0.05 -0.08 -7.75
CA ILE A 77 0.06 1.02 -6.78
C ILE A 77 1.34 1.82 -7.04
N SER A 78 1.21 3.15 -6.95
CA SER A 78 2.35 4.05 -6.98
C SER A 78 2.66 4.53 -5.57
N ILE A 79 3.86 4.23 -5.10
CA ILE A 79 4.35 4.64 -3.79
C ILE A 79 5.04 6.00 -3.95
N PRO A 80 4.51 7.07 -3.33
CA PRO A 80 5.08 8.41 -3.44
C PRO A 80 6.50 8.50 -2.86
N LYS A 81 7.29 9.46 -3.35
CA LYS A 81 8.67 9.69 -2.89
C LYS A 81 8.79 10.06 -1.40
N SER A 82 7.72 10.51 -0.78
CA SER A 82 7.68 10.82 0.66
C SER A 82 7.68 9.60 1.56
N VAL A 83 7.29 8.41 1.03
CA VAL A 83 7.23 7.18 1.82
C VAL A 83 8.62 6.69 2.15
N LYS A 84 8.88 6.53 3.45
CA LYS A 84 10.12 5.98 3.99
C LYS A 84 9.96 4.55 4.49
N ARG A 85 8.76 4.19 4.94
CA ARG A 85 8.47 2.91 5.56
C ARG A 85 7.25 2.23 4.94
N ILE A 86 7.41 0.97 4.54
CA ILE A 86 6.34 0.02 4.24
C ILE A 86 6.39 -1.05 5.33
N GLY A 87 5.32 -1.20 6.09
CA GLY A 87 5.24 -2.09 7.25
C GLY A 87 5.26 -3.58 6.91
N HIS A 88 5.32 -4.41 7.97
CA HIS A 88 5.24 -5.86 7.84
C HIS A 88 3.92 -6.27 7.19
N ALA A 89 3.95 -7.20 6.24
CA ALA A 89 2.79 -7.72 5.55
C ALA A 89 1.85 -6.64 4.98
N ALA A 90 2.35 -5.43 4.69
CA ALA A 90 1.52 -4.28 4.30
C ALA A 90 0.64 -4.55 3.07
N PHE A 91 1.12 -5.33 2.10
CA PHE A 91 0.41 -5.75 0.89
C PHE A 91 0.32 -7.28 0.79
N LYS A 92 0.43 -7.98 1.92
CA LYS A 92 0.29 -9.43 1.95
C LYS A 92 -1.07 -9.84 1.36
N ASP A 93 -1.08 -10.92 0.57
CA ASP A 93 -2.29 -11.47 -0.04
C ASP A 93 -3.07 -10.49 -0.95
N CYS A 94 -2.40 -9.46 -1.49
CA CYS A 94 -2.93 -8.64 -2.59
C CYS A 94 -2.79 -9.43 -3.91
N SER A 95 -3.59 -10.47 -4.10
CA SER A 95 -3.41 -11.49 -5.14
C SER A 95 -3.46 -10.97 -6.58
N SER A 96 -4.05 -9.80 -6.83
CA SER A 96 -4.06 -9.15 -8.14
C SER A 96 -2.93 -8.15 -8.35
N LEU A 97 -2.15 -7.82 -7.32
CA LEU A 97 -1.11 -6.79 -7.38
C LEU A 97 0.07 -7.25 -8.21
N ARG A 98 0.24 -6.64 -9.39
CA ARG A 98 1.25 -6.98 -10.39
C ARG A 98 2.31 -5.92 -10.57
N LYS A 99 1.99 -4.65 -10.30
CA LYS A 99 2.89 -3.53 -10.53
C LYS A 99 2.93 -2.58 -9.35
N ILE A 100 4.13 -2.34 -8.87
CA ILE A 100 4.40 -1.34 -7.85
C ILE A 100 5.43 -0.37 -8.41
N THR A 101 5.18 0.93 -8.30
CA THR A 101 6.14 1.95 -8.65
C THR A 101 6.69 2.57 -7.38
N VAL A 102 7.99 2.60 -7.23
CA VAL A 102 8.70 3.08 -6.04
C VAL A 102 9.66 4.20 -6.41
N GLN A 103 9.63 5.27 -5.64
CA GLN A 103 10.56 6.39 -5.74
C GLN A 103 11.77 6.23 -4.80
N ASP A 104 12.57 7.26 -4.66
CA ASP A 104 13.94 7.26 -4.15
C ASP A 104 14.12 7.00 -2.65
N ASN A 105 13.08 7.16 -1.80
CA ASN A 105 13.28 7.40 -0.36
C ASN A 105 12.85 6.25 0.58
N ILE A 106 12.50 5.07 0.06
CA ILE A 106 12.17 3.95 0.93
C ILE A 106 13.43 3.47 1.66
N GLU A 107 13.34 3.44 2.97
CA GLU A 107 14.40 3.03 3.89
C GLU A 107 14.12 1.68 4.56
N PHE A 108 12.84 1.26 4.60
CA PHE A 108 12.41 0.02 5.23
C PHE A 108 11.21 -0.60 4.53
N ILE A 109 11.30 -1.90 4.28
CA ILE A 109 10.19 -2.76 3.86
C ILE A 109 10.13 -3.93 4.84
N GLY A 110 9.00 -4.10 5.51
CA GLY A 110 8.79 -5.13 6.52
C GLY A 110 8.72 -6.54 5.94
N ASP A 111 8.92 -7.51 6.82
CA ASP A 111 8.82 -8.92 6.45
C ASP A 111 7.45 -9.25 5.86
N GLY A 112 7.45 -10.05 4.81
CA GLY A 112 6.23 -10.51 4.18
C GLY A 112 5.40 -9.43 3.49
N ALA A 113 5.94 -8.24 3.26
CA ALA A 113 5.19 -7.10 2.71
C ALA A 113 4.43 -7.43 1.41
N PHE A 114 4.98 -8.33 0.58
CA PHE A 114 4.41 -8.70 -0.73
C PHE A 114 4.15 -10.21 -0.88
N ILE A 115 4.12 -10.96 0.23
CA ILE A 115 3.77 -12.40 0.19
C ILE A 115 2.32 -12.56 -0.27
N GLY A 116 2.07 -13.50 -1.18
CA GLY A 116 0.72 -13.77 -1.70
C GLY A 116 0.22 -12.74 -2.72
N CYS A 117 1.08 -11.83 -3.19
CA CYS A 117 0.81 -11.02 -4.38
C CYS A 117 0.85 -11.88 -5.65
N ALA A 118 0.50 -11.29 -6.81
CA ALA A 118 0.56 -12.01 -8.08
C ALA A 118 1.96 -12.58 -8.35
N ASP A 119 2.03 -13.79 -8.91
CA ASP A 119 3.31 -14.48 -9.21
C ASP A 119 4.23 -13.67 -10.13
N ASN A 120 3.64 -12.81 -10.95
CA ASN A 120 4.36 -11.94 -11.88
C ASN A 120 4.50 -10.50 -11.39
N ILE A 121 4.46 -10.29 -10.07
CA ILE A 121 4.68 -8.96 -9.50
C ILE A 121 6.00 -8.36 -9.96
N GLU A 122 5.97 -7.08 -10.33
CA GLU A 122 7.13 -6.30 -10.71
C GLU A 122 7.17 -4.99 -9.94
N ILE A 123 8.34 -4.64 -9.41
CA ILE A 123 8.58 -3.37 -8.75
C ILE A 123 9.43 -2.49 -9.67
N ALA A 124 8.86 -1.42 -10.19
CA ALA A 124 9.57 -0.41 -10.96
C ALA A 124 10.19 0.62 -9.99
N ILE A 125 11.52 0.76 -10.04
CA ILE A 125 12.32 1.47 -9.04
C ILE A 125 13.01 2.66 -9.68
N LYS A 126 12.98 3.81 -9.01
CA LYS A 126 13.78 4.97 -9.34
C LYS A 126 14.86 5.18 -8.28
N ASN A 127 16.13 4.89 -8.64
CA ASN A 127 17.32 5.17 -7.84
C ASN A 127 17.25 4.72 -6.36
N ASN A 128 16.76 3.51 -6.06
CA ASN A 128 16.71 3.02 -4.68
C ASN A 128 17.42 1.68 -4.52
N SER A 129 18.70 1.73 -4.18
CA SER A 129 19.51 0.53 -3.99
C SER A 129 19.04 -0.38 -2.85
N TYR A 130 18.36 0.15 -1.84
CA TYR A 130 17.75 -0.64 -0.78
C TYR A 130 16.63 -1.52 -1.34
N VAL A 131 15.72 -0.94 -2.14
CA VAL A 131 14.59 -1.67 -2.74
C VAL A 131 15.11 -2.69 -3.76
N GLU A 132 16.14 -2.36 -4.55
CA GLU A 132 16.78 -3.31 -5.46
C GLU A 132 17.33 -4.54 -4.72
N ARG A 133 18.04 -4.34 -3.61
CA ARG A 133 18.53 -5.44 -2.77
C ARG A 133 17.39 -6.25 -2.14
N TYR A 134 16.34 -5.56 -1.67
CA TYR A 134 15.15 -6.21 -1.15
C TYR A 134 14.51 -7.13 -2.20
N CYS A 135 14.28 -6.62 -3.42
CA CYS A 135 13.71 -7.40 -4.52
C CYS A 135 14.57 -8.61 -4.86
N SER A 136 15.88 -8.43 -4.94
CA SER A 136 16.83 -9.53 -5.24
C SER A 136 16.80 -10.60 -4.16
N ALA A 137 16.77 -10.21 -2.89
CA ALA A 137 16.72 -11.15 -1.75
C ALA A 137 15.40 -11.94 -1.69
N HIS A 138 14.29 -11.34 -2.14
CA HIS A 138 12.95 -11.95 -2.12
C HIS A 138 12.51 -12.52 -3.47
N LYS A 139 13.39 -12.54 -4.47
CA LYS A 139 13.12 -13.04 -5.84
C LYS A 139 11.95 -12.32 -6.51
N ILE A 140 11.77 -11.04 -6.22
CA ILE A 140 10.78 -10.18 -6.86
C ILE A 140 11.43 -9.56 -8.10
N LYS A 141 10.72 -9.64 -9.23
CA LYS A 141 11.17 -8.97 -10.47
C LYS A 141 11.16 -7.46 -10.27
N TRP A 142 12.20 -6.80 -10.75
CA TRP A 142 12.27 -5.34 -10.72
C TRP A 142 12.86 -4.76 -12.01
N SER A 143 12.55 -3.51 -12.26
CA SER A 143 13.04 -2.73 -13.39
C SER A 143 13.34 -1.30 -12.96
N VAL A 144 14.16 -0.61 -13.75
CA VAL A 144 14.46 0.81 -13.52
C VAL A 144 13.42 1.67 -14.22
N LEU A 145 12.93 2.71 -13.54
CA LEU A 145 12.03 3.73 -14.10
C LEU A 145 12.75 4.69 -15.01
#